data_50aa466da0bcbbfca83d8a89c37c58be
#
_entry.id   50aa466da0bcbbfca83d8a89c37c58be
#
_cell.length_a   1.000
_cell.length_b   1.000
_cell.length_c   1.000
_cell.angle_alpha   90.00
_cell.angle_beta   90.00
_cell.angle_gamma   90.00
#
_symmetry.space_group_name_H-M   'P 1'
#
loop_
_entity.id
_entity.type
_entity.pdbx_description
1 polymer ?
#
loop_
_entity_poly.entity_id
_entity_poly.type
_entity_poly.pdbx_seq_one_letter_code
_entity_poly.pdbx_strand_id
1 'polypeptide(L)'
;YSPYLITKIIDSTGAVIVDKTQPKGKRVISKETSEEMTSMLLGTFSNGTGMSADPYNYTIAGKTGTTESSFDTTKSNDQWMIAYTPDVVISTWIGFETASKENVLSGTGGENMGALFKAQAEGILPYTPQTPFTVGDAYWTGGQVVAAEDAVNPATKNEEVEKWKEEVDDLAERAKVKAKEVGGKSIEKGKEVLRGLIDLLP
;
A
#
# COMPACT_ATOMS: atom_id res chain seq x y z
N TYR A 1 8.28 -12.11 -7.50
CA TYR A 1 9.25 -12.65 -6.52
C TYR A 1 8.80 -14.03 -6.09
N SER A 2 9.75 -14.95 -5.82
CA SER A 2 9.43 -16.22 -5.17
C SER A 2 9.43 -16.03 -3.67
N PRO A 3 8.45 -16.57 -2.91
CA PRO A 3 8.43 -16.46 -1.45
C PRO A 3 9.60 -17.22 -0.80
N TYR A 4 10.11 -16.73 0.30
CA TYR A 4 11.15 -17.39 1.10
C TYR A 4 11.02 -16.97 2.57
N LEU A 5 11.46 -17.84 3.47
CA LEU A 5 11.43 -17.60 4.92
C LEU A 5 12.80 -17.18 5.47
N ILE A 6 13.88 -17.55 4.78
CA ILE A 6 15.25 -17.27 5.21
C ILE A 6 15.87 -16.24 4.29
N THR A 7 16.20 -15.08 4.82
CA THR A 7 16.81 -13.97 4.08
C THR A 7 18.32 -14.10 3.96
N LYS A 8 18.98 -14.61 5.03
CA LYS A 8 20.44 -14.72 5.06
C LYS A 8 20.89 -15.87 5.97
N ILE A 9 21.92 -16.59 5.58
CA ILE A 9 22.63 -17.57 6.39
C ILE A 9 24.10 -17.20 6.40
N ILE A 10 24.67 -17.13 7.59
CA ILE A 10 26.10 -16.87 7.82
C ILE A 10 26.64 -18.03 8.64
N ASP A 11 27.82 -18.56 8.30
CA ASP A 11 28.47 -19.61 9.09
C ASP A 11 29.20 -19.05 10.32
N SER A 12 29.80 -19.93 11.10
CA SER A 12 30.54 -19.57 12.32
C SER A 12 31.80 -18.77 12.08
N THR A 13 32.27 -18.70 10.82
CA THR A 13 33.46 -17.91 10.42
C THR A 13 33.07 -16.52 9.90
N GLY A 14 31.77 -16.23 9.75
CA GLY A 14 31.23 -15.00 9.16
C GLY A 14 31.05 -15.07 7.65
N ALA A 15 31.30 -16.22 7.01
CA ALA A 15 31.07 -16.38 5.57
C ALA A 15 29.58 -16.49 5.25
N VAL A 16 29.14 -15.77 4.23
CA VAL A 16 27.72 -15.78 3.80
C VAL A 16 27.46 -16.99 2.92
N ILE A 17 26.62 -17.92 3.41
CA ILE A 17 26.21 -19.13 2.69
C ILE A 17 25.00 -18.86 1.79
N VAL A 18 24.03 -18.08 2.29
CA VAL A 18 22.81 -17.67 1.56
C VAL A 18 22.60 -16.19 1.78
N ASP A 19 22.36 -15.45 0.69
CA ASP A 19 21.92 -14.06 0.73
C ASP A 19 20.75 -13.85 -0.23
N LYS A 20 19.58 -13.54 0.32
CA LYS A 20 18.35 -13.17 -0.40
C LYS A 20 17.86 -11.79 0.02
N THR A 21 18.71 -10.96 0.61
CA THR A 21 18.37 -9.59 1.03
C THR A 21 18.03 -8.68 -0.16
N GLN A 22 18.49 -9.07 -1.38
CA GLN A 22 18.18 -8.41 -2.64
C GLN A 22 17.40 -9.37 -3.56
N PRO A 23 16.09 -9.62 -3.31
CA PRO A 23 15.32 -10.55 -4.11
C PRO A 23 15.18 -10.06 -5.56
N LYS A 24 15.40 -10.97 -6.52
CA LYS A 24 15.19 -10.69 -7.94
C LYS A 24 13.75 -11.04 -8.30
N GLY A 25 12.98 -10.06 -8.74
CA GLY A 25 11.64 -10.23 -9.28
C GLY A 25 11.65 -10.36 -10.79
N LYS A 26 10.69 -11.13 -11.34
CA LYS A 26 10.36 -11.11 -12.77
C LYS A 26 9.11 -10.25 -12.94
N ARG A 27 9.17 -9.26 -13.81
CA ARG A 27 7.97 -8.49 -14.18
C ARG A 27 7.02 -9.38 -14.98
N VAL A 28 5.77 -9.46 -14.55
CA VAL A 28 4.73 -10.32 -15.18
C VAL A 28 3.61 -9.50 -15.82
N ILE A 29 3.43 -8.23 -15.41
CA ILE A 29 2.52 -7.26 -16.00
C ILE A 29 3.26 -5.93 -16.20
N SER A 30 2.75 -5.05 -17.07
CA SER A 30 3.34 -3.72 -17.27
C SER A 30 3.20 -2.86 -16.01
N LYS A 31 3.97 -1.78 -15.94
CA LYS A 31 3.88 -0.80 -14.85
C LYS A 31 2.52 -0.11 -14.90
N GLU A 32 2.12 0.31 -16.07
CA GLU A 32 0.86 1.00 -16.37
C GLU A 32 -0.34 0.16 -15.93
N THR A 33 -0.42 -1.11 -16.34
CA THR A 33 -1.49 -2.03 -15.90
C THR A 33 -1.52 -2.19 -14.37
N SER A 34 -0.36 -2.22 -13.71
CA SER A 34 -0.27 -2.31 -12.26
C SER A 34 -0.79 -1.02 -11.59
N GLU A 35 -0.50 0.14 -12.15
CA GLU A 35 -0.94 1.44 -11.64
C GLU A 35 -2.44 1.64 -11.83
N GLU A 36 -2.97 1.32 -13.02
CA GLU A 36 -4.41 1.33 -13.30
C GLU A 36 -5.20 0.42 -12.35
N MET A 37 -4.72 -0.81 -12.16
CA MET A 37 -5.34 -1.75 -11.22
C MET A 37 -5.30 -1.21 -9.79
N THR A 38 -4.18 -0.64 -9.35
CA THR A 38 -4.06 -0.03 -8.03
C THR A 38 -5.02 1.15 -7.88
N SER A 39 -5.15 1.99 -8.90
CA SER A 39 -6.11 3.09 -8.94
C SER A 39 -7.55 2.62 -8.72
N MET A 40 -7.96 1.53 -9.39
CA MET A 40 -9.28 0.92 -9.16
C MET A 40 -9.43 0.33 -7.75
N LEU A 41 -8.38 -0.30 -7.21
CA LEU A 41 -8.41 -0.93 -5.89
C LEU A 41 -8.43 0.08 -4.74
N LEU A 42 -7.96 1.31 -4.95
CA LEU A 42 -8.13 2.43 -4.01
C LEU A 42 -9.61 2.76 -3.81
N GLY A 43 -10.44 2.63 -4.86
CA GLY A 43 -11.89 2.84 -4.80
C GLY A 43 -12.62 1.90 -3.84
N THR A 44 -12.05 0.74 -3.50
CA THR A 44 -12.66 -0.21 -2.57
C THR A 44 -12.97 0.41 -1.20
N PHE A 45 -12.08 1.27 -0.70
CA PHE A 45 -12.22 1.90 0.61
C PHE A 45 -12.93 3.26 0.56
N SER A 46 -12.84 3.99 -0.56
CA SER A 46 -13.46 5.32 -0.67
C SER A 46 -14.95 5.28 -1.02
N ASN A 47 -15.38 4.37 -1.88
CA ASN A 47 -16.77 4.26 -2.36
C ASN A 47 -17.20 2.83 -2.71
N GLY A 48 -16.40 1.83 -2.32
CA GLY A 48 -16.61 0.43 -2.63
C GLY A 48 -17.00 -0.43 -1.43
N THR A 49 -16.82 -1.74 -1.60
CA THR A 49 -17.24 -2.76 -0.63
C THR A 49 -16.44 -2.78 0.67
N GLY A 50 -15.35 -2.02 0.76
CA GLY A 50 -14.48 -1.93 1.93
C GLY A 50 -14.60 -0.64 2.73
N MET A 51 -15.59 0.22 2.47
CA MET A 51 -15.75 1.52 3.14
C MET A 51 -15.75 1.42 4.68
N SER A 52 -16.36 0.38 5.23
CA SER A 52 -16.39 0.15 6.69
C SER A 52 -15.02 -0.21 7.29
N ALA A 53 -14.08 -0.60 6.43
CA ALA A 53 -12.73 -1.00 6.78
C ALA A 53 -11.69 0.11 6.55
N ASP A 54 -12.11 1.29 6.10
CA ASP A 54 -11.23 2.40 5.77
C ASP A 54 -10.42 2.85 7.01
N PRO A 55 -9.08 2.70 7.00
CA PRO A 55 -8.24 3.22 8.06
C PRO A 55 -8.07 4.74 7.85
N TYR A 56 -8.74 5.55 8.66
CA TYR A 56 -8.61 7.01 8.59
C TYR A 56 -7.13 7.44 8.56
N ASN A 57 -6.81 8.42 7.76
CA ASN A 57 -5.46 8.98 7.57
C ASN A 57 -4.46 8.12 6.79
N TYR A 58 -4.86 6.98 6.24
CA TYR A 58 -3.99 6.14 5.42
C TYR A 58 -4.62 5.80 4.09
N THR A 59 -3.87 5.99 3.01
CA THR A 59 -4.28 5.56 1.68
C THR A 59 -3.94 4.08 1.50
N ILE A 60 -4.95 3.26 1.19
CA ILE A 60 -4.80 1.81 1.07
C ILE A 60 -5.61 1.29 -0.13
N ALA A 61 -5.03 0.37 -0.88
CA ALA A 61 -5.68 -0.30 -2.00
C ALA A 61 -6.00 -1.75 -1.62
N GLY A 62 -7.15 -2.29 -2.05
CA GLY A 62 -7.48 -3.65 -1.69
C GLY A 62 -8.81 -4.16 -2.23
N LYS A 63 -9.20 -5.34 -1.75
CA LYS A 63 -10.43 -6.01 -2.15
C LYS A 63 -10.99 -6.88 -1.03
N THR A 64 -12.31 -6.86 -0.88
CA THR A 64 -13.06 -7.81 -0.08
C THR A 64 -13.24 -9.13 -0.82
N GLY A 65 -13.32 -10.23 -0.11
CA GLY A 65 -13.69 -11.54 -0.62
C GLY A 65 -14.80 -12.18 0.19
N THR A 66 -15.74 -12.85 -0.45
CA THR A 66 -16.82 -13.59 0.20
C THR A 66 -17.07 -14.87 -0.61
N THR A 67 -16.89 -16.03 0.00
CA THR A 67 -17.17 -17.33 -0.63
C THR A 67 -18.55 -17.79 -0.24
N GLU A 68 -19.44 -17.97 -1.21
CA GLU A 68 -20.81 -18.47 -0.95
C GLU A 68 -20.78 -19.85 -0.30
N SER A 69 -21.71 -20.08 0.62
CA SER A 69 -21.86 -21.40 1.22
C SER A 69 -22.64 -22.33 0.31
N SER A 70 -22.15 -23.57 0.15
CA SER A 70 -22.87 -24.65 -0.52
C SER A 70 -24.05 -25.19 0.29
N PHE A 71 -24.15 -24.83 1.57
CA PHE A 71 -25.21 -25.29 2.47
C PHE A 71 -26.38 -24.32 2.53
N ASP A 72 -26.10 -23.00 2.35
CA ASP A 72 -27.11 -21.94 2.39
C ASP A 72 -26.57 -20.76 1.55
N THR A 73 -27.19 -20.48 0.42
CA THR A 73 -26.78 -19.41 -0.52
C THR A 73 -26.92 -17.99 0.07
N THR A 74 -27.58 -17.82 1.20
CA THR A 74 -27.64 -16.55 1.94
C THR A 74 -26.49 -16.37 2.93
N LYS A 75 -25.60 -17.35 3.02
CA LYS A 75 -24.46 -17.43 3.95
C LYS A 75 -23.14 -17.54 3.17
N SER A 76 -22.06 -17.32 3.88
CA SER A 76 -20.71 -17.50 3.35
C SER A 76 -19.89 -18.50 4.18
N ASN A 77 -18.96 -19.18 3.52
CA ASN A 77 -17.99 -20.04 4.20
C ASN A 77 -16.80 -19.21 4.69
N ASP A 78 -16.30 -18.31 3.84
CA ASP A 78 -15.12 -17.52 4.11
C ASP A 78 -15.34 -16.05 3.77
N GLN A 79 -14.78 -15.19 4.57
CA GLN A 79 -14.77 -13.75 4.34
C GLN A 79 -13.34 -13.24 4.46
N TRP A 80 -12.94 -12.45 3.47
CA TRP A 80 -11.59 -11.94 3.32
C TRP A 80 -11.57 -10.44 3.16
N MET A 81 -10.52 -9.84 3.67
CA MET A 81 -10.07 -8.51 3.30
C MET A 81 -8.58 -8.58 3.04
N ILE A 82 -8.15 -8.28 1.80
CA ILE A 82 -6.74 -8.18 1.44
C ILE A 82 -6.52 -6.77 0.93
N ALA A 83 -5.58 -6.07 1.55
CA ALA A 83 -5.23 -4.72 1.15
C ALA A 83 -3.73 -4.48 1.30
N TYR A 84 -3.24 -3.46 0.61
CA TYR A 84 -1.81 -3.15 0.57
C TYR A 84 -1.56 -1.64 0.45
N THR A 85 -0.40 -1.25 0.94
CA THR A 85 0.29 -0.02 0.58
C THR A 85 1.56 -0.38 -0.20
N PRO A 86 2.34 0.56 -0.71
CA PRO A 86 3.66 0.25 -1.27
C PRO A 86 4.61 -0.46 -0.29
N ASP A 87 4.35 -0.36 1.02
CA ASP A 87 5.23 -0.84 2.08
C ASP A 87 4.81 -2.19 2.67
N VAL A 88 3.50 -2.49 2.71
CA VAL A 88 2.97 -3.66 3.43
C VAL A 88 1.71 -4.22 2.77
N VAL A 89 1.52 -5.52 2.90
CA VAL A 89 0.26 -6.22 2.58
C VAL A 89 -0.37 -6.72 3.88
N ILE A 90 -1.64 -6.41 4.08
CA ILE A 90 -2.45 -6.86 5.22
C ILE A 90 -3.53 -7.79 4.68
N SER A 91 -3.59 -9.01 5.20
CA SER A 91 -4.59 -10.01 4.85
C SER A 91 -5.33 -10.46 6.09
N THR A 92 -6.65 -10.37 6.07
CA THR A 92 -7.52 -10.76 7.17
C THR A 92 -8.54 -11.75 6.66
N TRP A 93 -8.76 -12.79 7.43
CA TRP A 93 -9.70 -13.88 7.13
C TRP A 93 -10.56 -14.21 8.33
N ILE A 94 -11.84 -14.46 8.08
CA ILE A 94 -12.78 -15.07 9.02
C ILE A 94 -13.42 -16.27 8.32
N GLY A 95 -13.45 -17.40 8.99
CA GLY A 95 -14.04 -18.64 8.49
C GLY A 95 -14.00 -19.74 9.53
N PHE A 96 -14.53 -20.88 9.15
CA PHE A 96 -14.45 -22.12 9.93
C PHE A 96 -13.46 -23.06 9.24
N GLU A 97 -12.71 -23.82 10.00
CA GLU A 97 -11.79 -24.84 9.48
C GLU A 97 -12.51 -25.85 8.58
N THR A 98 -13.77 -26.18 8.96
CA THR A 98 -14.64 -27.04 8.17
C THR A 98 -16.02 -26.41 8.08
N ALA A 99 -16.45 -26.06 6.87
CA ALA A 99 -17.77 -25.56 6.62
C ALA A 99 -18.84 -26.66 6.79
N SER A 100 -19.97 -26.34 7.41
CA SER A 100 -21.14 -27.20 7.58
C SER A 100 -22.40 -26.34 7.59
N LYS A 101 -23.57 -26.94 7.76
CA LYS A 101 -24.83 -26.17 7.91
C LYS A 101 -24.81 -25.23 9.12
N GLU A 102 -24.12 -25.64 10.19
CA GLU A 102 -23.97 -24.90 11.43
C GLU A 102 -22.78 -23.94 11.39
N ASN A 103 -21.74 -24.31 10.63
CA ASN A 103 -20.47 -23.58 10.52
C ASN A 103 -20.44 -22.72 9.25
N VAL A 104 -21.28 -21.71 9.22
CA VAL A 104 -21.37 -20.72 8.13
C VAL A 104 -21.43 -19.30 8.70
N LEU A 105 -21.00 -18.34 7.92
CA LEU A 105 -20.98 -16.92 8.28
C LEU A 105 -22.20 -16.21 7.70
N SER A 106 -22.77 -15.27 8.45
CA SER A 106 -23.78 -14.34 7.95
C SER A 106 -23.13 -13.06 7.43
N GLY A 107 -23.79 -12.34 6.51
CA GLY A 107 -23.29 -11.08 5.96
C GLY A 107 -22.16 -11.27 4.95
N THR A 108 -21.50 -10.19 4.62
CA THR A 108 -20.43 -10.12 3.61
C THR A 108 -19.08 -9.80 4.25
N GLY A 109 -18.00 -10.04 3.50
CA GLY A 109 -16.65 -9.65 3.91
C GLY A 109 -16.53 -8.15 4.19
N GLY A 110 -17.23 -7.31 3.40
CA GLY A 110 -17.25 -5.85 3.63
C GLY A 110 -17.88 -5.47 4.97
N GLU A 111 -18.96 -6.15 5.37
CA GLU A 111 -19.67 -5.88 6.64
C GLU A 111 -18.90 -6.37 7.86
N ASN A 112 -18.50 -7.64 7.85
CA ASN A 112 -17.95 -8.28 9.04
C ASN A 112 -16.47 -7.99 9.25
N MET A 113 -15.70 -7.80 8.14
CA MET A 113 -14.27 -7.55 8.20
C MET A 113 -13.94 -6.09 8.55
N GLY A 114 -14.90 -5.17 8.36
CA GLY A 114 -14.65 -3.73 8.47
C GLY A 114 -13.93 -3.32 9.74
N ALA A 115 -14.55 -3.56 10.89
CA ALA A 115 -13.97 -3.16 12.18
C ALA A 115 -12.67 -3.89 12.51
N LEU A 116 -12.60 -5.21 12.20
CA LEU A 116 -11.40 -6.01 12.47
C LEU A 116 -10.22 -5.56 11.61
N PHE A 117 -10.42 -5.43 10.29
CA PHE A 117 -9.38 -4.99 9.37
C PHE A 117 -8.92 -3.58 9.69
N LYS A 118 -9.85 -2.66 9.95
CA LYS A 118 -9.54 -1.29 10.33
C LYS A 118 -8.63 -1.23 11.55
N ALA A 119 -8.97 -1.96 12.62
CA ALA A 119 -8.14 -2.01 13.82
C ALA A 119 -6.73 -2.57 13.54
N GLN A 120 -6.62 -3.60 12.68
CA GLN A 120 -5.32 -4.13 12.25
C GLN A 120 -4.52 -3.11 11.44
N ALA A 121 -5.15 -2.46 10.46
CA ALA A 121 -4.50 -1.46 9.61
C ALA A 121 -4.02 -0.26 10.44
N GLU A 122 -4.86 0.29 11.31
CA GLU A 122 -4.51 1.39 12.21
C GLU A 122 -3.42 1.02 13.23
N GLY A 123 -3.28 -0.26 13.57
CA GLY A 123 -2.21 -0.77 14.42
C GLY A 123 -0.88 -1.03 13.68
N ILE A 124 -0.90 -1.20 12.36
CA ILE A 124 0.27 -1.56 11.55
C ILE A 124 0.83 -0.35 10.79
N LEU A 125 -0.05 0.43 10.12
CA LEU A 125 0.34 1.48 9.20
C LEU A 125 1.19 2.60 9.81
N PRO A 126 1.01 3.00 11.08
CA PRO A 126 1.88 4.01 11.72
C PRO A 126 3.36 3.61 11.78
N TYR A 127 3.67 2.32 11.67
CA TYR A 127 5.03 1.79 11.73
C TYR A 127 5.64 1.51 10.35
N THR A 128 4.95 1.90 9.27
CA THR A 128 5.45 1.80 7.89
C THR A 128 6.03 3.14 7.42
N PRO A 129 6.88 3.14 6.38
CA PRO A 129 7.42 4.38 5.78
C PRO A 129 6.37 5.32 5.19
N GLN A 130 5.12 4.86 5.01
CA GLN A 130 4.00 5.59 4.39
C GLN A 130 4.33 6.07 2.96
N THR A 131 5.02 5.23 2.19
CA THR A 131 5.36 5.52 0.80
C THR A 131 4.09 5.78 -0.01
N PRO A 132 4.00 6.88 -0.77
CA PRO A 132 2.81 7.18 -1.56
C PRO A 132 2.66 6.20 -2.73
N PHE A 133 1.42 5.95 -3.13
CA PHE A 133 1.15 5.18 -4.34
C PHE A 133 1.56 5.96 -5.59
N THR A 134 2.09 5.24 -6.58
CA THR A 134 2.08 5.68 -7.98
C THR A 134 0.85 5.07 -8.63
N VAL A 135 -0.02 5.89 -9.22
CA VAL A 135 -1.29 5.45 -9.82
C VAL A 135 -1.31 5.72 -11.32
N GLY A 136 -2.07 4.92 -12.07
CA GLY A 136 -2.26 5.09 -13.50
C GLY A 136 -3.29 6.17 -13.85
N ASP A 137 -3.57 6.30 -15.14
CA ASP A 137 -4.48 7.30 -15.71
C ASP A 137 -5.96 6.94 -15.55
N ALA A 138 -6.28 5.77 -15.01
CA ALA A 138 -7.64 5.31 -14.78
C ALA A 138 -7.98 5.23 -13.30
N TYR A 139 -9.18 5.60 -12.97
CA TYR A 139 -9.74 5.51 -11.63
C TYR A 139 -11.18 4.99 -11.68
N TRP A 140 -11.55 4.09 -10.77
CA TRP A 140 -12.89 3.53 -10.73
C TRP A 140 -13.82 4.43 -9.92
N THR A 141 -14.96 4.82 -10.50
CA THR A 141 -15.96 5.65 -9.85
C THR A 141 -17.37 5.21 -10.27
N GLY A 142 -18.25 4.99 -9.30
CA GLY A 142 -19.65 4.68 -9.53
C GLY A 142 -19.92 3.45 -10.43
N GLY A 143 -19.04 2.44 -10.41
CA GLY A 143 -19.14 1.24 -11.24
C GLY A 143 -18.52 1.38 -12.64
N GLN A 144 -17.84 2.49 -12.92
CA GLN A 144 -17.20 2.75 -14.20
C GLN A 144 -15.72 3.06 -14.00
N VAL A 145 -14.88 2.61 -14.93
CA VAL A 145 -13.49 3.06 -15.03
C VAL A 145 -13.52 4.37 -15.82
N VAL A 146 -12.96 5.41 -15.25
CA VAL A 146 -12.87 6.74 -15.87
C VAL A 146 -11.41 7.18 -15.94
N ALA A 147 -11.09 8.09 -16.85
CA ALA A 147 -9.74 8.68 -16.89
C ALA A 147 -9.46 9.48 -15.62
N ALA A 148 -8.19 9.55 -15.22
CA ALA A 148 -7.78 10.22 -13.98
C ALA A 148 -8.15 11.72 -13.96
N GLU A 149 -8.21 12.35 -15.12
CA GLU A 149 -8.64 13.74 -15.31
C GLU A 149 -10.12 13.96 -14.95
N ASP A 150 -10.96 12.91 -15.09
CA ASP A 150 -12.40 12.94 -14.79
C ASP A 150 -12.73 12.35 -13.41
N ALA A 151 -11.73 11.81 -12.70
CA ALA A 151 -11.89 11.12 -11.44
C ALA A 151 -11.12 11.80 -10.31
N VAL A 152 -11.74 11.83 -9.15
CA VAL A 152 -11.03 12.22 -7.94
C VAL A 152 -10.27 11.00 -7.41
N ASN A 153 -9.00 10.89 -7.76
CA ASN A 153 -8.13 9.83 -7.23
C ASN A 153 -7.89 10.05 -5.73
N PRO A 154 -8.28 9.11 -4.85
CA PRO A 154 -8.08 9.27 -3.40
C PRO A 154 -6.62 9.44 -3.00
N ALA A 155 -5.68 8.83 -3.74
CA ALA A 155 -4.25 8.97 -3.48
C ALA A 155 -3.71 10.38 -3.76
N THR A 156 -4.40 11.16 -4.61
CA THR A 156 -4.00 12.54 -4.95
C THR A 156 -4.81 13.60 -4.21
N LYS A 157 -5.85 13.18 -3.49
CA LYS A 157 -6.76 14.09 -2.78
C LYS A 157 -6.17 14.72 -1.51
N ASN A 158 -4.99 14.32 -1.13
CA ASN A 158 -4.31 14.90 0.02
C ASN A 158 -3.64 16.21 -0.44
N GLU A 159 -4.33 17.35 -0.30
CA GLU A 159 -3.76 18.69 -0.55
C GLU A 159 -2.41 18.89 0.17
N GLU A 160 -2.22 18.21 1.30
CA GLU A 160 -0.96 18.17 2.01
C GLU A 160 0.14 17.42 1.24
N VAL A 161 -0.19 16.33 0.51
CA VAL A 161 0.80 15.57 -0.29
C VAL A 161 1.24 16.39 -1.52
N GLU A 162 0.33 17.10 -2.18
CA GLU A 162 0.70 17.97 -3.30
C GLU A 162 1.54 19.16 -2.81
N LYS A 163 1.13 19.78 -1.72
CA LYS A 163 1.91 20.86 -1.09
C LYS A 163 3.30 20.37 -0.65
N TRP A 164 3.37 19.15 -0.12
CA TRP A 164 4.64 18.53 0.26
C TRP A 164 5.53 18.20 -0.96
N LYS A 165 4.95 17.75 -2.07
CA LYS A 165 5.69 17.56 -3.34
C LYS A 165 6.27 18.87 -3.85
N GLU A 166 5.48 19.94 -3.87
CA GLU A 166 5.94 21.28 -4.27
C GLU A 166 7.07 21.77 -3.35
N GLU A 167 6.97 21.57 -2.05
CA GLU A 167 8.01 21.91 -1.08
C GLU A 167 9.30 21.10 -1.29
N VAL A 168 9.20 19.81 -1.58
CA VAL A 168 10.34 18.93 -1.87
C VAL A 168 11.01 19.31 -3.19
N ASP A 169 10.25 19.64 -4.23
CA ASP A 169 10.79 20.08 -5.51
C ASP A 169 11.49 21.45 -5.40
N ASP A 170 10.92 22.41 -4.66
CA ASP A 170 11.56 23.70 -4.35
C ASP A 170 12.86 23.50 -3.56
N LEU A 171 12.86 22.63 -2.57
CA LEU A 171 14.06 22.29 -1.80
C LEU A 171 15.14 21.63 -2.66
N ALA A 172 14.75 20.75 -3.58
CA ALA A 172 15.69 20.10 -4.51
C ALA A 172 16.31 21.10 -5.49
N GLU A 173 15.53 22.06 -6.02
CA GLU A 173 16.05 23.12 -6.88
C GLU A 173 16.97 24.10 -6.12
N ARG A 174 16.60 24.50 -4.91
CA ARG A 174 17.45 25.34 -4.04
C ARG A 174 18.75 24.64 -3.67
N ALA A 175 18.71 23.33 -3.43
CA ALA A 175 19.91 22.53 -3.20
C ALA A 175 20.82 22.45 -4.44
N LYS A 176 20.25 22.33 -5.65
CA LYS A 176 21.00 22.35 -6.92
C LYS A 176 21.66 23.71 -7.17
N VAL A 177 20.95 24.82 -6.92
CA VAL A 177 21.50 26.17 -7.05
C VAL A 177 22.64 26.36 -6.08
N LYS A 178 22.48 26.01 -4.81
CA LYS A 178 23.50 26.13 -3.78
C LYS A 178 24.72 25.24 -4.03
N ALA A 179 24.53 24.05 -4.60
CA ALA A 179 25.61 23.17 -5.01
C ALA A 179 26.42 23.74 -6.19
N LYS A 180 25.79 24.51 -7.09
CA LYS A 180 26.47 25.24 -8.18
C LYS A 180 27.29 26.46 -7.67
N GLU A 181 26.76 27.18 -6.69
CA GLU A 181 27.42 28.34 -6.08
C GLU A 181 28.67 27.95 -5.26
N VAL A 182 28.68 26.78 -4.63
CA VAL A 182 29.77 26.32 -3.76
C VAL A 182 30.90 25.63 -4.54
N GLY A 183 30.83 25.61 -5.88
CA GLY A 183 31.94 25.20 -6.75
C GLY A 183 32.60 23.88 -6.38
N GLY A 184 32.09 22.77 -6.85
CA GLY A 184 32.81 21.50 -7.11
C GLY A 184 33.52 20.79 -5.96
N LYS A 185 33.48 21.25 -4.73
CA LYS A 185 34.23 20.71 -3.59
C LYS A 185 33.39 20.28 -2.40
N SER A 186 32.22 19.72 -2.58
CA SER A 186 31.61 19.03 -1.46
C SER A 186 30.25 18.34 -1.75
N ILE A 187 30.32 17.24 -2.44
CA ILE A 187 29.19 16.26 -2.42
C ILE A 187 28.91 15.82 -0.96
N GLU A 188 29.91 15.79 -0.10
CA GLU A 188 29.73 15.44 1.31
C GLU A 188 29.02 16.52 2.15
N LYS A 189 29.34 17.80 1.94
CA LYS A 189 28.61 18.90 2.61
C LYS A 189 27.16 19.05 2.12
N GLY A 190 26.86 18.71 0.86
CA GLY A 190 25.50 18.63 0.34
C GLY A 190 24.68 17.56 1.02
N LYS A 191 25.27 16.41 1.35
CA LYS A 191 24.62 15.33 2.13
C LYS A 191 24.36 15.71 3.59
N GLU A 192 25.25 16.47 4.21
CA GLU A 192 25.06 16.99 5.58
C GLU A 192 23.91 18.02 5.65
N VAL A 193 23.83 18.92 4.66
CA VAL A 193 22.74 19.91 4.58
C VAL A 193 21.38 19.22 4.31
N LEU A 194 21.34 18.20 3.44
CA LEU A 194 20.12 17.40 3.21
C LEU A 194 19.71 16.61 4.45
N ARG A 195 20.63 16.03 5.21
CA ARG A 195 20.32 15.38 6.48
C ARG A 195 19.76 16.37 7.50
N GLY A 196 20.39 17.53 7.66
CA GLY A 196 19.91 18.57 8.57
C GLY A 196 18.55 19.18 8.20
N LEU A 197 18.11 19.08 6.94
CA LEU A 197 16.80 19.50 6.48
C LEU A 197 15.73 18.39 6.69
N ILE A 198 16.12 17.13 6.56
CA ILE A 198 15.25 15.98 6.85
C ILE A 198 14.96 15.88 8.36
N ASP A 199 15.92 16.21 9.22
CA ASP A 199 15.76 16.20 10.68
C ASP A 199 14.91 17.40 11.21
N LEU A 200 14.49 18.33 10.34
CA LEU A 200 13.63 19.47 10.67
C LEU A 200 12.18 19.29 10.19
N LEU A 201 11.85 18.17 9.58
CA LEU A 201 10.48 17.83 9.18
C LEU A 201 9.72 17.22 10.38
N PRO A 202 8.48 17.65 10.64
CA PRO A 202 7.68 17.20 11.77
C PRO A 202 7.27 15.74 11.68
#